data_ee18d5d1b600105f3c32b81f9da4b8eb
#
_entry.id   ee18d5d1b600105f3c32b81f9da4b8eb
#
_cell.length_a   1.000
_cell.length_b   1.000
_cell.length_c   1.000
_cell.angle_alpha   90.00
_cell.angle_beta   90.00
_cell.angle_gamma   90.00
#
_symmetry.space_group_name_H-M   'P 1'
#
loop_
_entity.id
_entity.type
_entity.pdbx_description
1 polymer ?
#
loop_
_entity_poly.entity_id
_entity_poly.type
_entity_poly.pdbx_seq_one_letter_code
_entity_poly.pdbx_strand_id
1 'polypeptide(L)'
;MEIFDRVLEQVQTTAHTMQFYFQGEPLLNKQLPEMIARAHHAGLYTIVSTNAQALDKKMADALVKSGLSQIIVSIDGYSEESYTAYRVGGSLHKALEGLLFLRQAKDNWHSPIRIELQVLRLRSNEHEWHWIQCNYKQLGATHLVFKTAQLYDYEHGNSLMPRNERYSRYKKGAD
;
A
#
# COMPACT_ATOMS: atom_id res chain seq x y z
N MET A 1 -7.46 -16.83 -14.71
CA MET A 1 -6.38 -17.69 -14.17
C MET A 1 -5.44 -18.19 -15.25
N GLU A 2 -5.90 -18.74 -16.38
CA GLU A 2 -5.05 -19.32 -17.44
C GLU A 2 -3.86 -18.43 -17.86
N ILE A 3 -4.09 -17.13 -18.14
CA ILE A 3 -3.01 -16.20 -18.51
C ILE A 3 -2.00 -16.04 -17.36
N PHE A 4 -2.49 -15.95 -16.13
CA PHE A 4 -1.63 -15.85 -14.95
C PHE A 4 -0.75 -17.11 -14.80
N ASP A 5 -1.33 -18.30 -14.95
CA ASP A 5 -0.60 -19.56 -14.83
C ASP A 5 0.51 -19.66 -15.87
N ARG A 6 0.23 -19.29 -17.12
CA ARG A 6 1.24 -19.24 -18.20
C ARG A 6 2.37 -18.26 -17.90
N VAL A 7 2.06 -17.09 -17.32
CA VAL A 7 3.10 -16.13 -16.92
C VAL A 7 3.92 -16.69 -15.78
N LEU A 8 3.26 -17.26 -14.75
CA LEU A 8 3.94 -17.84 -13.60
C LEU A 8 4.91 -18.95 -14.01
N GLU A 9 4.49 -19.87 -14.88
CA GLU A 9 5.34 -20.94 -15.42
C GLU A 9 6.63 -20.42 -16.07
N GLN A 10 6.53 -19.28 -16.78
CA GLN A 10 7.68 -18.69 -17.47
C GLN A 10 8.67 -17.98 -16.53
N VAL A 11 8.17 -17.38 -15.45
CA VAL A 11 9.00 -16.50 -14.59
C VAL A 11 9.45 -17.16 -13.29
N GLN A 12 8.79 -18.22 -12.82
CA GLN A 12 9.01 -18.80 -11.50
C GLN A 12 10.45 -19.28 -11.23
N THR A 13 11.21 -19.62 -12.27
CA THR A 13 12.60 -20.09 -12.14
C THR A 13 13.62 -18.95 -12.17
N THR A 14 13.23 -17.75 -12.58
CA THR A 14 14.11 -16.59 -12.78
C THR A 14 13.75 -15.38 -11.94
N ALA A 15 12.46 -15.24 -11.59
CA ALA A 15 12.00 -14.15 -10.74
C ALA A 15 12.16 -14.50 -9.24
N HIS A 16 12.46 -13.51 -8.42
CA HIS A 16 12.46 -13.64 -6.97
C HIS A 16 11.22 -13.01 -6.32
N THR A 17 10.59 -12.06 -7.03
CA THR A 17 9.48 -11.27 -6.51
C THR A 17 8.39 -11.15 -7.55
N MET A 18 7.13 -11.25 -7.11
CA MET A 18 5.97 -10.95 -7.94
C MET A 18 5.12 -9.87 -7.28
N GLN A 19 4.91 -8.76 -8.02
CA GLN A 19 4.10 -7.63 -7.57
C GLN A 19 2.74 -7.69 -8.26
N PHE A 20 1.67 -7.72 -7.46
CA PHE A 20 0.28 -7.78 -7.94
C PHE A 20 -0.36 -6.38 -8.00
N TYR A 21 0.42 -5.38 -8.36
CA TYR A 21 -0.05 -4.01 -8.54
C TYR A 21 0.82 -3.24 -9.52
N PHE A 22 0.21 -2.33 -10.25
CA PHE A 22 0.87 -1.29 -11.04
C PHE A 22 -0.11 -0.14 -11.23
N GLN A 23 -1.27 -0.41 -11.81
CA GLN A 23 -2.38 0.53 -11.99
C GLN A 23 -3.67 -0.11 -11.47
N GLY A 24 -4.61 0.74 -11.01
CA GLY A 24 -5.88 0.30 -10.44
C GLY A 24 -5.77 -0.20 -9.00
N GLU A 25 -6.79 -0.92 -8.56
CA GLU A 25 -6.90 -1.46 -7.21
C GLU A 25 -6.95 -2.99 -7.26
N PRO A 26 -5.90 -3.68 -6.78
CA PRO A 26 -5.82 -5.14 -6.90
C PRO A 26 -6.90 -5.89 -6.13
N LEU A 27 -7.42 -5.33 -5.02
CA LEU A 27 -8.44 -5.99 -4.20
C LEU A 27 -9.81 -6.11 -4.89
N LEU A 28 -10.01 -5.45 -6.03
CA LEU A 28 -11.20 -5.64 -6.86
C LEU A 28 -11.17 -6.98 -7.61
N ASN A 29 -9.99 -7.61 -7.74
CA ASN A 29 -9.85 -8.93 -8.32
C ASN A 29 -10.12 -10.01 -7.27
N LYS A 30 -11.27 -10.67 -7.35
CA LYS A 30 -11.66 -11.74 -6.42
C LYS A 30 -10.75 -12.97 -6.44
N GLN A 31 -9.98 -13.17 -7.53
CA GLN A 31 -9.02 -14.26 -7.69
C GLN A 31 -7.62 -13.93 -7.12
N LEU A 32 -7.42 -12.70 -6.65
CA LEU A 32 -6.11 -12.24 -6.16
C LEU A 32 -5.51 -13.16 -5.07
N PRO A 33 -6.26 -13.61 -4.03
CA PRO A 33 -5.69 -14.52 -3.02
C PRO A 33 -5.22 -15.85 -3.62
N GLU A 34 -5.93 -16.39 -4.61
CA GLU A 34 -5.51 -17.62 -5.30
C GLU A 34 -4.24 -17.40 -6.14
N MET A 35 -4.15 -16.29 -6.87
CA MET A 35 -2.95 -15.92 -7.62
C MET A 35 -1.73 -15.79 -6.70
N ILE A 36 -1.90 -15.14 -5.53
CA ILE A 36 -0.84 -15.00 -4.53
C ILE A 36 -0.42 -16.38 -4.01
N ALA A 37 -1.38 -17.24 -3.67
CA ALA A 37 -1.07 -18.58 -3.16
C ALA A 37 -0.23 -19.39 -4.15
N ARG A 38 -0.57 -19.35 -5.44
CA ARG A 38 0.21 -20.03 -6.51
C ARG A 38 1.62 -19.46 -6.63
N ALA A 39 1.77 -18.13 -6.62
CA ALA A 39 3.08 -17.50 -6.68
C ALA A 39 3.92 -17.80 -5.42
N HIS A 40 3.29 -17.80 -4.25
CA HIS A 40 3.94 -18.17 -2.99
C HIS A 40 4.43 -19.63 -3.01
N HIS A 41 3.61 -20.57 -3.47
CA HIS A 41 3.99 -21.99 -3.62
C HIS A 41 5.13 -22.20 -4.63
N ALA A 42 5.24 -21.32 -5.64
CA ALA A 42 6.36 -21.28 -6.57
C ALA A 42 7.65 -20.65 -5.96
N GLY A 43 7.63 -20.28 -4.67
CA GLY A 43 8.79 -19.72 -3.97
C GLY A 43 9.02 -18.24 -4.17
N LEU A 44 8.07 -17.51 -4.77
CA LEU A 44 8.21 -16.08 -5.03
C LEU A 44 7.84 -15.23 -3.81
N TYR A 45 8.58 -14.17 -3.56
CA TYR A 45 8.20 -13.11 -2.62
C TYR A 45 7.06 -12.28 -3.22
N THR A 46 5.89 -12.31 -2.61
CA THR A 46 4.67 -11.72 -3.14
C THR A 46 4.35 -10.38 -2.51
N ILE A 47 4.02 -9.37 -3.32
CA ILE A 47 3.73 -8.01 -2.85
C ILE A 47 2.41 -7.51 -3.46
N VAL A 48 1.57 -6.93 -2.61
CA VAL A 48 0.35 -6.20 -3.00
C VAL A 48 0.43 -4.77 -2.50
N SER A 49 -0.04 -3.80 -3.27
CA SER A 49 -0.28 -2.43 -2.81
C SER A 49 -1.74 -2.06 -3.01
N THR A 50 -2.38 -1.49 -1.99
CA THR A 50 -3.82 -1.20 -1.98
C THR A 50 -4.12 0.14 -1.34
N ASN A 51 -5.22 0.77 -1.76
CA ASN A 51 -5.83 1.92 -1.08
C ASN A 51 -6.72 1.50 0.10
N ALA A 52 -6.88 0.20 0.33
CA ALA A 52 -7.68 -0.45 1.37
C ALA A 52 -9.20 -0.13 1.38
N GLN A 53 -9.74 0.50 0.33
CA GLN A 53 -11.18 0.80 0.28
C GLN A 53 -12.06 -0.45 0.13
N ALA A 54 -11.50 -1.53 -0.41
CA ALA A 54 -12.16 -2.84 -0.59
C ALA A 54 -11.61 -3.92 0.38
N LEU A 55 -10.91 -3.51 1.44
CA LEU A 55 -10.25 -4.41 2.38
C LEU A 55 -11.16 -4.70 3.58
N ASP A 56 -12.02 -5.68 3.43
CA ASP A 56 -12.82 -6.20 4.53
C ASP A 56 -12.10 -7.34 5.29
N LYS A 57 -12.70 -7.79 6.38
CA LYS A 57 -12.17 -8.89 7.21
C LYS A 57 -11.96 -10.18 6.43
N LYS A 58 -12.87 -10.52 5.52
CA LYS A 58 -12.80 -11.74 4.69
C LYS A 58 -11.62 -11.66 3.72
N MET A 59 -11.43 -10.51 3.07
CA MET A 59 -10.29 -10.28 2.17
C MET A 59 -8.97 -10.29 2.94
N ALA A 60 -8.90 -9.64 4.11
CA ALA A 60 -7.71 -9.65 4.96
C ALA A 60 -7.30 -11.08 5.36
N ASP A 61 -8.25 -11.90 5.83
CA ASP A 61 -8.02 -13.31 6.14
C ASP A 61 -7.54 -14.11 4.92
N ALA A 62 -8.17 -13.90 3.75
CA ALA A 62 -7.80 -14.60 2.52
C ALA A 62 -6.39 -14.24 2.05
N LEU A 63 -6.01 -12.96 2.11
CA LEU A 63 -4.66 -12.49 1.76
C LEU A 63 -3.59 -13.06 2.69
N VAL A 64 -3.86 -13.09 4.00
CA VAL A 64 -2.90 -13.65 4.97
C VAL A 64 -2.75 -15.15 4.78
N LYS A 65 -3.85 -15.89 4.57
CA LYS A 65 -3.83 -17.34 4.32
C LYS A 65 -3.17 -17.72 3.00
N SER A 66 -3.18 -16.85 2.02
CA SER A 66 -2.54 -17.11 0.72
C SER A 66 -1.01 -17.12 0.77
N GLY A 67 -0.40 -16.80 1.92
CA GLY A 67 1.05 -16.69 2.04
C GLY A 67 1.62 -15.39 1.49
N LEU A 68 0.79 -14.32 1.42
CA LEU A 68 1.26 -12.99 1.00
C LEU A 68 2.43 -12.53 1.85
N SER A 69 3.56 -12.20 1.20
CA SER A 69 4.79 -11.81 1.90
C SER A 69 4.73 -10.37 2.41
N GLN A 70 4.19 -9.46 1.59
CA GLN A 70 4.08 -8.04 1.93
C GLN A 70 2.81 -7.41 1.38
N ILE A 71 2.14 -6.63 2.21
CA ILE A 71 1.07 -5.73 1.78
C ILE A 71 1.43 -4.28 2.11
N ILE A 72 1.31 -3.42 1.11
CA ILE A 72 1.49 -1.98 1.23
C ILE A 72 0.10 -1.36 1.29
N VAL A 73 -0.22 -0.73 2.40
CA VAL A 73 -1.47 0.01 2.59
C VAL A 73 -1.18 1.50 2.48
N SER A 74 -1.73 2.13 1.47
CA SER A 74 -1.47 3.54 1.17
C SER A 74 -2.50 4.44 1.87
N ILE A 75 -2.08 5.13 2.93
CA ILE A 75 -2.91 6.06 3.71
C ILE A 75 -2.17 7.40 3.82
N ASP A 76 -2.62 8.39 3.05
CA ASP A 76 -1.92 9.66 2.87
C ASP A 76 -2.48 10.79 3.74
N GLY A 77 -2.81 10.48 4.98
CA GLY A 77 -3.30 11.40 5.99
C GLY A 77 -3.93 10.66 7.16
N TYR A 78 -4.02 11.31 8.33
CA TYR A 78 -4.64 10.75 9.53
C TYR A 78 -5.95 11.47 9.91
N SER A 79 -6.16 12.68 9.41
CA SER A 79 -7.47 13.34 9.45
C SER A 79 -8.21 13.13 8.13
N GLU A 80 -9.55 13.15 8.18
CA GLU A 80 -10.38 13.01 6.97
C GLU A 80 -10.06 14.14 5.98
N GLU A 81 -9.76 15.33 6.46
CA GLU A 81 -9.38 16.49 5.67
C GLU A 81 -8.06 16.24 4.89
N SER A 82 -6.99 15.84 5.57
CA SER A 82 -5.69 15.60 4.93
C SER A 82 -5.72 14.39 4.00
N TYR A 83 -6.47 13.34 4.36
CA TYR A 83 -6.62 12.14 3.56
C TYR A 83 -7.38 12.42 2.26
N THR A 84 -8.56 13.06 2.34
CA THR A 84 -9.41 13.32 1.17
C THR A 84 -8.86 14.43 0.27
N ALA A 85 -7.98 15.29 0.77
CA ALA A 85 -7.27 16.28 -0.05
C ALA A 85 -6.47 15.63 -1.21
N TYR A 86 -6.01 14.40 -1.04
CA TYR A 86 -5.32 13.64 -2.09
C TYR A 86 -6.13 12.43 -2.57
N ARG A 87 -6.74 11.69 -1.64
CA ARG A 87 -7.55 10.49 -1.90
C ARG A 87 -9.01 10.84 -2.11
N VAL A 88 -9.29 11.62 -3.16
CA VAL A 88 -10.64 12.11 -3.46
C VAL A 88 -11.64 10.94 -3.57
N GLY A 89 -12.74 11.03 -2.82
CA GLY A 89 -13.78 9.98 -2.78
C GLY A 89 -13.43 8.76 -1.93
N GLY A 90 -12.24 8.72 -1.33
CA GLY A 90 -11.86 7.68 -0.38
C GLY A 90 -12.40 7.95 1.03
N SER A 91 -12.42 6.93 1.87
CA SER A 91 -12.77 7.01 3.30
C SER A 91 -11.57 6.60 4.13
N LEU A 92 -11.08 7.51 4.96
CA LEU A 92 -10.00 7.23 5.91
C LEU A 92 -10.41 6.12 6.89
N HIS A 93 -11.65 6.19 7.40
CA HIS A 93 -12.18 5.18 8.31
C HIS A 93 -12.07 3.76 7.74
N LYS A 94 -12.51 3.55 6.47
CA LYS A 94 -12.41 2.24 5.80
C LYS A 94 -10.96 1.79 5.64
N ALA A 95 -10.06 2.70 5.29
CA ALA A 95 -8.64 2.37 5.12
C ALA A 95 -7.98 1.95 6.43
N LEU A 96 -8.28 2.65 7.53
CA LEU A 96 -7.79 2.30 8.87
C LEU A 96 -8.41 0.99 9.39
N GLU A 97 -9.70 0.79 9.18
CA GLU A 97 -10.38 -0.47 9.53
C GLU A 97 -9.77 -1.66 8.77
N GLY A 98 -9.51 -1.51 7.47
CA GLY A 98 -8.83 -2.52 6.66
C GLY A 98 -7.44 -2.86 7.19
N LEU A 99 -6.67 -1.85 7.61
CA LEU A 99 -5.36 -2.05 8.23
C LEU A 99 -5.44 -2.84 9.53
N LEU A 100 -6.46 -2.57 10.37
CA LEU A 100 -6.73 -3.33 11.58
C LEU A 100 -7.13 -4.79 11.30
N PHE A 101 -7.95 -5.03 10.27
CA PHE A 101 -8.30 -6.40 9.85
C PHE A 101 -7.07 -7.20 9.41
N LEU A 102 -6.14 -6.58 8.68
CA LEU A 102 -4.86 -7.22 8.33
C LEU A 102 -4.06 -7.59 9.57
N ARG A 103 -4.00 -6.68 10.54
CA ARG A 103 -3.29 -6.93 11.79
C ARG A 103 -3.92 -8.08 12.57
N GLN A 104 -5.23 -8.10 12.71
CA GLN A 104 -5.96 -9.20 13.36
C GLN A 104 -5.73 -10.52 12.64
N ALA A 105 -5.83 -10.54 11.30
CA ALA A 105 -5.58 -11.74 10.52
C ALA A 105 -4.13 -12.23 10.68
N LYS A 106 -3.15 -11.32 10.62
CA LYS A 106 -1.74 -11.65 10.88
C LYS A 106 -1.54 -12.33 12.24
N ASP A 107 -2.12 -11.76 13.30
CA ASP A 107 -1.97 -12.27 14.67
C ASP A 107 -2.70 -13.61 14.83
N ASN A 108 -3.92 -13.74 14.31
CA ASN A 108 -4.72 -14.97 14.38
C ASN A 108 -4.07 -16.16 13.66
N TRP A 109 -3.41 -15.90 12.52
CA TRP A 109 -2.76 -16.94 11.70
C TRP A 109 -1.25 -17.06 11.97
N HIS A 110 -0.72 -16.33 12.95
CA HIS A 110 0.73 -16.27 13.24
C HIS A 110 1.57 -16.04 11.97
N SER A 111 1.04 -15.23 11.05
CA SER A 111 1.65 -15.02 9.73
C SER A 111 2.89 -14.12 9.82
N PRO A 112 3.95 -14.40 9.06
CA PRO A 112 5.12 -13.53 8.95
C PRO A 112 4.88 -12.30 8.07
N ILE A 113 3.68 -12.13 7.49
CA ILE A 113 3.37 -11.04 6.56
C ILE A 113 3.89 -9.69 7.06
N ARG A 114 4.54 -8.94 6.16
CA ARG A 114 4.92 -7.55 6.37
C ARG A 114 3.74 -6.64 6.01
N ILE A 115 3.20 -5.92 6.99
CA ILE A 115 2.16 -4.91 6.78
C ILE A 115 2.84 -3.56 6.78
N GLU A 116 2.95 -2.94 5.62
CA GLU A 116 3.60 -1.64 5.43
C GLU A 116 2.57 -0.53 5.27
N LEU A 117 2.57 0.43 6.18
CA LEU A 117 1.86 1.69 6.02
C LEU A 117 2.71 2.61 5.15
N GLN A 118 2.23 2.94 3.96
CA GLN A 118 2.88 3.89 3.06
C GLN A 118 2.17 5.22 3.10
N VAL A 119 2.93 6.29 3.31
CA VAL A 119 2.43 7.66 3.37
C VAL A 119 3.18 8.52 2.36
N LEU A 120 2.48 9.17 1.46
CA LEU A 120 3.07 10.20 0.62
C LEU A 120 3.25 11.48 1.43
N ARG A 121 4.43 12.09 1.32
CA ARG A 121 4.69 13.40 1.90
C ARG A 121 4.08 14.48 1.03
N LEU A 122 2.96 15.02 1.50
CA LEU A 122 2.17 16.04 0.84
C LEU A 122 2.03 17.26 1.74
N ARG A 123 1.77 18.42 1.14
CA ARG A 123 1.50 19.66 1.90
C ARG A 123 0.30 19.51 2.85
N SER A 124 -0.74 18.79 2.42
CA SER A 124 -1.95 18.56 3.19
C SER A 124 -1.72 17.79 4.49
N ASN A 125 -0.70 16.90 4.55
CA ASN A 125 -0.46 16.04 5.70
C ASN A 125 0.87 16.32 6.44
N GLU A 126 1.58 17.42 6.14
CA GLU A 126 2.88 17.73 6.76
C GLU A 126 2.83 17.76 8.30
N HIS A 127 1.75 18.27 8.85
CA HIS A 127 1.55 18.41 10.30
C HIS A 127 1.29 17.08 11.01
N GLU A 128 0.97 16.03 10.27
CA GLU A 128 0.63 14.69 10.80
C GLU A 128 1.80 13.70 10.79
N TRP A 129 2.88 13.95 10.06
CA TRP A 129 3.97 12.97 9.87
C TRP A 129 4.59 12.47 11.16
N HIS A 130 4.82 13.38 12.13
CA HIS A 130 5.38 13.00 13.42
C HIS A 130 4.42 12.09 14.19
N TRP A 131 3.13 12.43 14.20
CA TRP A 131 2.12 11.62 14.88
C TRP A 131 2.03 10.22 14.22
N ILE A 132 1.96 10.14 12.89
CA ILE A 132 1.93 8.87 12.15
C ILE A 132 3.17 8.04 12.47
N GLN A 133 4.35 8.67 12.50
CA GLN A 133 5.62 7.99 12.82
C GLN A 133 5.62 7.38 14.24
N CYS A 134 5.01 8.04 15.20
CA CYS A 134 4.92 7.53 16.57
C CYS A 134 3.85 6.44 16.73
N ASN A 135 2.80 6.44 15.89
CA ASN A 135 1.59 5.65 16.13
C ASN A 135 1.31 4.55 15.09
N TYR A 136 2.10 4.42 14.01
CA TYR A 136 1.80 3.46 12.93
C TYR A 136 1.59 2.01 13.40
N LYS A 137 2.27 1.57 14.47
CA LYS A 137 2.10 0.23 15.03
C LYS A 137 0.74 0.05 15.69
N GLN A 138 0.24 1.09 16.36
CA GLN A 138 -1.09 1.09 16.98
C GLN A 138 -2.20 1.09 15.92
N LEU A 139 -1.92 1.68 14.74
CA LEU A 139 -2.81 1.63 13.57
C LEU A 139 -2.87 0.25 12.91
N GLY A 140 -2.01 -0.70 13.31
CA GLY A 140 -1.99 -2.07 12.80
C GLY A 140 -0.83 -2.39 11.86
N ALA A 141 -0.03 -1.43 11.45
CA ALA A 141 1.11 -1.66 10.57
C ALA A 141 2.32 -2.23 11.33
N THR A 142 3.14 -3.04 10.63
CA THR A 142 4.43 -3.53 11.16
C THR A 142 5.59 -2.63 10.74
N HIS A 143 5.43 -1.92 9.62
CA HIS A 143 6.43 -1.04 9.05
C HIS A 143 5.77 0.27 8.56
N LEU A 144 6.56 1.33 8.55
CA LEU A 144 6.15 2.63 8.01
C LEU A 144 7.15 3.09 6.96
N VAL A 145 6.64 3.55 5.82
CA VAL A 145 7.45 4.16 4.77
C VAL A 145 6.83 5.49 4.34
N PHE A 146 7.63 6.54 4.42
CA PHE A 146 7.29 7.81 3.81
C PHE A 146 7.90 7.89 2.41
N LYS A 147 7.08 8.21 1.41
CA LYS A 147 7.54 8.44 0.03
C LYS A 147 7.31 9.88 -0.39
N THR A 148 8.14 10.36 -1.29
CA THR A 148 7.91 11.64 -2.00
C THR A 148 6.87 11.42 -3.08
N ALA A 149 5.94 12.37 -3.26
CA ALA A 149 4.96 12.30 -4.31
C ALA A 149 5.61 12.45 -5.70
N GLN A 150 5.11 11.68 -6.66
CA GLN A 150 5.41 11.89 -8.07
C GLN A 150 4.33 12.81 -8.65
N LEU A 151 4.75 13.96 -9.17
CA LEU A 151 3.87 14.97 -9.76
C LEU A 151 4.23 15.12 -11.23
N TYR A 152 3.22 15.16 -12.09
CA TYR A 152 3.42 15.27 -13.53
C TYR A 152 3.58 16.73 -13.99
N ASP A 153 2.98 17.67 -13.25
CA ASP A 153 3.10 19.10 -13.48
C ASP A 153 3.75 19.75 -12.24
N TYR A 154 5.06 19.89 -12.28
CA TYR A 154 5.85 20.45 -11.19
C TYR A 154 6.56 21.76 -11.56
N GLU A 155 6.70 22.10 -12.85
CA GLU A 155 7.49 23.23 -13.34
C GLU A 155 6.97 24.57 -12.77
N HIS A 156 5.67 24.71 -12.68
CA HIS A 156 5.02 25.92 -12.15
C HIS A 156 4.69 25.80 -10.65
N GLY A 157 5.11 24.68 -10.02
CA GLY A 157 4.76 24.33 -8.65
C GLY A 157 3.38 23.66 -8.59
N ASN A 158 3.24 22.74 -7.64
CA ASN A 158 2.01 22.00 -7.43
C ASN A 158 1.55 22.19 -5.97
N SER A 159 0.26 22.38 -5.75
CA SER A 159 -0.33 22.60 -4.41
C SER A 159 -0.11 21.42 -3.46
N LEU A 160 0.13 20.22 -4.01
CA LEU A 160 0.43 19.01 -3.23
C LEU A 160 1.89 18.95 -2.75
N MET A 161 2.80 19.74 -3.32
CA MET A 161 4.21 19.70 -2.93
C MET A 161 4.39 20.13 -1.47
N PRO A 162 5.21 19.39 -0.67
CA PRO A 162 5.56 19.81 0.68
C PRO A 162 6.16 21.22 0.70
N ARG A 163 5.94 21.95 1.79
CA ARG A 163 6.56 23.28 1.99
C ARG A 163 8.08 23.15 2.13
N ASN A 164 8.51 22.10 2.84
CA ASN A 164 9.94 21.82 2.99
C ASN A 164 10.45 21.04 1.77
N GLU A 165 11.22 21.70 0.92
CA GLU A 165 11.79 21.17 -0.32
C GLU A 165 12.66 19.91 -0.11
N ARG A 166 13.21 19.69 1.09
CA ARG A 166 13.94 18.46 1.43
C ARG A 166 13.08 17.21 1.20
N TYR A 167 11.77 17.33 1.32
CA TYR A 167 10.80 16.25 1.15
C TYR A 167 10.11 16.28 -0.21
N SER A 168 10.48 17.21 -1.08
CA SER A 168 10.03 17.24 -2.46
C SER A 168 10.92 16.38 -3.35
N ARG A 169 10.34 15.69 -4.30
CA ARG A 169 11.06 14.98 -5.36
C ARG A 169 11.62 15.93 -6.41
N TYR A 170 10.99 17.09 -6.57
CA TYR A 170 11.29 18.07 -7.58
C TYR A 170 11.70 19.39 -6.93
N LYS A 171 12.68 20.08 -7.53
CA LYS A 171 13.03 21.44 -7.17
C LYS A 171 12.35 22.41 -8.13
N LYS A 172 11.81 23.52 -7.62
CA LYS A 172 11.32 24.62 -8.47
C LYS A 172 12.49 25.20 -9.28
N GLY A 173 12.30 25.36 -10.59
CA GLY A 173 13.25 26.06 -11.45
C GLY A 173 14.61 25.36 -11.62
N ALA A 174 14.68 24.04 -11.47
CA ALA A 174 15.82 23.26 -11.93
C ALA A 174 15.62 22.97 -13.42
N ASP A 175 16.25 23.79 -14.28
CA ASP A 175 16.43 23.51 -15.71
C ASP A 175 17.36 22.27 -15.88
#